data_ba400a535a72ae7498cb0a90bca8fb18
#
_entry.id   ba400a535a72ae7498cb0a90bca8fb18
#
_cell.length_a   1.000
_cell.length_b   1.000
_cell.length_c   1.000
_cell.angle_alpha   90.00
_cell.angle_beta   90.00
_cell.angle_gamma   90.00
#
_symmetry.space_group_name_H-M   'P 1'
#
loop_
_entity.id
_entity.type
_entity.pdbx_description
1 polymer ?
#
loop_
_entity_poly.entity_id
_entity_poly.type
_entity_poly.pdbx_seq_one_letter_code
_entity_poly.pdbx_strand_id
1 'polypeptide(L)'
;MIDSSKSVIIFSHPRSGSTWFQGGFPQYNLSELFDIYLKYNVTNGIHCSYSPAYCGNPDKSIELHNRFEIYNQFVEQYGAVSVKLHCNHYNDTIGSFLETLDIQYVLLERWDKIKTLWSLLIALSTFKFHITTVTSKKQQSVTISKEVFDDCVNVLKQSGDNSRMIISKYNPTIIYYEDLLNGRYPNGWVPNNGYLIQNAKEYTDIINLDEVNDWMNEINYWISNFTELH
;
A
#
# COMPACT_ATOMS: atom_id res chain seq x y z
N MET A 1 -2.65 -20.28 6.84
CA MET A 1 -1.19 -20.60 6.77
C MET A 1 -0.72 -20.13 5.40
N ILE A 2 0.40 -19.39 5.35
CA ILE A 2 0.96 -18.90 4.07
C ILE A 2 1.87 -19.97 3.52
N ASP A 3 1.60 -20.42 2.30
CA ASP A 3 2.39 -21.45 1.59
C ASP A 3 3.51 -20.77 0.80
N SER A 4 4.76 -21.05 1.15
CA SER A 4 5.92 -20.44 0.50
C SER A 4 6.17 -20.92 -0.94
N SER A 5 5.52 -22.00 -1.38
CA SER A 5 5.60 -22.50 -2.74
C SER A 5 4.68 -21.79 -3.73
N LYS A 6 3.72 -21.00 -3.22
CA LYS A 6 2.77 -20.24 -4.03
C LYS A 6 3.09 -18.75 -4.02
N SER A 7 2.82 -18.09 -5.13
CA SER A 7 2.82 -16.63 -5.18
C SER A 7 1.77 -16.04 -4.24
N VAL A 8 2.01 -14.84 -3.75
CA VAL A 8 1.10 -14.14 -2.84
C VAL A 8 0.80 -12.73 -3.34
N ILE A 9 -0.47 -12.39 -3.39
CA ILE A 9 -0.92 -11.00 -3.59
C ILE A 9 -1.28 -10.41 -2.24
N ILE A 10 -0.62 -9.32 -1.90
CA ILE A 10 -0.81 -8.58 -0.66
C ILE A 10 -1.64 -7.34 -0.97
N PHE A 11 -2.93 -7.43 -0.73
CA PHE A 11 -3.80 -6.25 -0.72
C PHE A 11 -3.52 -5.42 0.51
N SER A 12 -3.55 -4.11 0.38
CA SER A 12 -3.27 -3.21 1.51
C SER A 12 -3.88 -1.83 1.30
N HIS A 13 -4.19 -1.15 2.39
CA HIS A 13 -4.42 0.29 2.32
C HIS A 13 -3.08 1.03 2.15
N PRO A 14 -3.07 2.21 1.50
CA PRO A 14 -1.91 3.07 1.51
C PRO A 14 -1.44 3.34 2.94
N ARG A 15 -0.12 3.34 3.17
CA ARG A 15 0.49 3.63 4.48
C ARG A 15 0.16 2.64 5.61
N SER A 16 -0.26 1.42 5.27
CA SER A 16 -0.53 0.34 6.24
C SER A 16 0.71 -0.47 6.65
N GLY A 17 1.91 -0.06 6.26
CA GLY A 17 3.14 -0.82 6.51
C GLY A 17 3.39 -1.96 5.51
N SER A 18 2.70 -1.95 4.38
CA SER A 18 2.70 -3.04 3.38
C SER A 18 4.09 -3.35 2.80
N THR A 19 4.96 -2.36 2.63
CA THR A 19 6.34 -2.59 2.14
C THR A 19 7.17 -3.38 3.16
N TRP A 20 7.07 -3.05 4.45
CA TRP A 20 7.70 -3.81 5.52
C TRP A 20 7.12 -5.23 5.60
N PHE A 21 5.79 -5.35 5.55
CA PHE A 21 5.11 -6.64 5.59
C PHE A 21 5.51 -7.53 4.39
N GLN A 22 5.53 -6.98 3.18
CA GLN A 22 5.96 -7.72 2.00
C GLN A 22 7.39 -8.24 2.12
N GLY A 23 8.30 -7.47 2.70
CA GLY A 23 9.70 -7.86 2.88
C GLY A 23 9.92 -9.05 3.82
N GLY A 24 8.91 -9.47 4.59
CA GLY A 24 8.96 -10.66 5.44
C GLY A 24 8.54 -11.97 4.77
N PHE A 25 8.11 -11.93 3.50
CA PHE A 25 7.76 -13.12 2.74
C PHE A 25 9.00 -13.77 2.10
N PRO A 26 9.09 -15.12 2.06
CA PRO A 26 10.23 -15.81 1.46
C PRO A 26 10.21 -15.78 -0.09
N GLN A 27 9.06 -15.49 -0.70
CA GLN A 27 8.92 -15.39 -2.15
C GLN A 27 9.70 -14.19 -2.70
N TYR A 28 10.08 -14.24 -3.99
CA TYR A 28 10.72 -13.11 -4.64
C TYR A 28 9.83 -11.86 -4.56
N ASN A 29 10.39 -10.77 -4.06
CA ASN A 29 9.64 -9.53 -3.83
C ASN A 29 9.53 -8.72 -5.13
N LEU A 30 8.35 -8.76 -5.74
CA LEU A 30 7.98 -7.95 -6.90
C LEU A 30 7.08 -6.81 -6.44
N SER A 31 7.64 -5.91 -5.61
CA SER A 31 6.89 -4.79 -5.07
C SER A 31 6.45 -3.83 -6.15
N GLU A 32 5.24 -3.27 -5.95
CA GLU A 32 4.72 -2.15 -6.71
C GLU A 32 4.40 -2.46 -8.20
N LEU A 33 4.39 -3.74 -8.60
CA LEU A 33 4.05 -4.13 -9.97
C LEU A 33 2.71 -3.52 -10.44
N PHE A 34 1.73 -3.43 -9.56
CA PHE A 34 0.40 -2.89 -9.85
C PHE A 34 0.20 -1.45 -9.32
N ASP A 35 1.27 -0.77 -8.90
CA ASP A 35 1.15 0.63 -8.54
C ASP A 35 0.96 1.46 -9.81
N ILE A 36 -0.24 2.05 -9.95
CA ILE A 36 -0.63 2.81 -11.15
C ILE A 36 0.15 4.13 -11.33
N TYR A 37 0.86 4.58 -10.30
CA TYR A 37 1.67 5.79 -10.34
C TYR A 37 3.12 5.56 -10.74
N LEU A 38 3.53 4.30 -10.90
CA LEU A 38 4.91 3.95 -11.22
C LEU A 38 5.06 3.59 -12.69
N LYS A 39 6.15 4.11 -13.29
CA LYS A 39 6.58 3.77 -14.63
C LYS A 39 7.69 2.72 -14.56
N TYR A 40 7.46 1.55 -15.16
CA TYR A 40 8.48 0.50 -15.24
C TYR A 40 9.39 0.70 -16.47
N ASN A 41 10.69 0.70 -16.24
CA ASN A 41 11.70 0.66 -17.31
C ASN A 41 12.39 -0.71 -17.28
N VAL A 42 12.15 -1.54 -18.27
CA VAL A 42 12.54 -2.98 -18.30
C VAL A 42 13.96 -3.21 -18.84
N THR A 43 14.75 -2.18 -19.14
CA THR A 43 16.01 -2.36 -19.87
C THR A 43 17.21 -2.86 -19.06
N ASN A 44 17.19 -2.76 -17.71
CA ASN A 44 18.32 -3.25 -16.87
C ASN A 44 17.88 -3.67 -15.46
N GLY A 45 16.77 -4.35 -15.34
CA GLY A 45 16.13 -4.63 -14.04
C GLY A 45 14.98 -3.68 -13.77
N ILE A 46 14.09 -4.06 -12.88
CA ILE A 46 12.89 -3.25 -12.56
C ILE A 46 13.34 -2.01 -11.78
N HIS A 47 13.52 -0.91 -12.46
CA HIS A 47 13.70 0.40 -11.84
C HIS A 47 12.35 1.12 -11.81
N CYS A 48 11.77 1.26 -10.61
CA CYS A 48 10.57 2.05 -10.40
C CYS A 48 10.96 3.53 -10.34
N SER A 49 10.53 4.33 -11.30
CA SER A 49 10.59 5.78 -11.21
C SER A 49 9.20 6.36 -10.99
N TYR A 50 9.02 7.10 -9.91
CA TYR A 50 7.80 7.85 -9.65
C TYR A 50 7.65 8.99 -10.67
N SER A 51 6.55 9.03 -11.42
CA SER A 51 6.23 10.14 -12.32
C SER A 51 4.83 10.69 -12.00
N PRO A 52 4.73 11.93 -11.48
CA PRO A 52 3.45 12.59 -11.24
C PRO A 52 2.61 12.81 -12.50
N ALA A 53 3.22 12.76 -13.70
CA ALA A 53 2.55 12.97 -14.99
C ALA A 53 1.61 11.81 -15.39
N TYR A 54 1.56 10.72 -14.65
CA TYR A 54 0.75 9.53 -14.98
C TYR A 54 -0.71 9.60 -14.51
N CYS A 55 -1.07 10.60 -13.74
CA CYS A 55 -2.44 10.79 -13.25
C CYS A 55 -3.41 11.25 -14.33
N GLY A 56 -3.47 10.61 -15.49
CA GLY A 56 -4.40 11.03 -16.53
C GLY A 56 -4.26 10.41 -17.92
N ASN A 57 -3.42 9.40 -18.09
CA ASN A 57 -3.21 8.82 -19.42
C ASN A 57 -4.25 7.72 -19.74
N PRO A 58 -4.97 7.81 -20.89
CA PRO A 58 -5.97 6.83 -21.33
C PRO A 58 -5.41 5.45 -21.73
N ASP A 59 -4.11 5.29 -21.94
CA ASP A 59 -3.47 4.02 -22.35
C ASP A 59 -3.15 3.05 -21.20
N LYS A 60 -3.88 3.15 -20.11
CA LYS A 60 -3.68 2.27 -18.92
C LYS A 60 -3.85 0.77 -19.21
N SER A 61 -4.62 0.40 -20.25
CA SER A 61 -4.86 -1.00 -20.60
C SER A 61 -3.62 -1.70 -21.17
N ILE A 62 -2.86 -1.03 -22.05
CA ILE A 62 -1.63 -1.57 -22.65
C ILE A 62 -0.54 -1.71 -21.58
N GLU A 63 -0.45 -0.74 -20.69
CA GLU A 63 0.52 -0.79 -19.61
C GLU A 63 0.22 -1.90 -18.59
N LEU A 64 -1.05 -2.16 -18.26
CA LEU A 64 -1.45 -3.27 -17.41
C LEU A 64 -1.13 -4.63 -18.05
N HIS A 65 -1.35 -4.79 -19.35
CA HIS A 65 -1.00 -6.02 -20.06
C HIS A 65 0.51 -6.33 -19.96
N ASN A 66 1.36 -5.34 -20.15
CA ASN A 66 2.81 -5.48 -19.99
C ASN A 66 3.19 -5.89 -18.54
N ARG A 67 2.46 -5.42 -17.53
CA ARG A 67 2.69 -5.79 -16.13
C ARG A 67 2.29 -7.24 -15.85
N PHE A 68 1.26 -7.75 -16.51
CA PHE A 68 0.87 -9.15 -16.42
C PHE A 68 1.93 -10.06 -17.04
N GLU A 69 2.51 -9.68 -18.17
CA GLU A 69 3.63 -10.38 -18.78
C GLU A 69 4.87 -10.38 -17.87
N ILE A 70 5.19 -9.23 -17.24
CA ILE A 70 6.27 -9.12 -16.26
C ILE A 70 6.02 -10.07 -15.08
N TYR A 71 4.80 -10.12 -14.54
CA TYR A 71 4.46 -11.07 -13.47
C TYR A 71 4.77 -12.51 -13.88
N ASN A 72 4.30 -12.95 -15.06
CA ASN A 72 4.50 -14.31 -15.55
C ASN A 72 6.00 -14.64 -15.73
N GLN A 73 6.80 -13.73 -16.30
CA GLN A 73 8.25 -13.88 -16.45
C GLN A 73 8.95 -14.09 -15.11
N PHE A 74 8.55 -13.34 -14.08
CA PHE A 74 9.13 -13.49 -12.75
C PHE A 74 8.70 -14.79 -12.06
N VAL A 75 7.47 -15.24 -12.25
CA VAL A 75 7.02 -16.54 -11.76
C VAL A 75 7.79 -17.67 -12.45
N GLU A 76 8.01 -17.61 -13.76
CA GLU A 76 8.83 -18.58 -14.49
C GLU A 76 10.27 -18.60 -13.98
N GLN A 77 10.84 -17.44 -13.67
CA GLN A 77 12.25 -17.32 -13.24
C GLN A 77 12.45 -17.75 -11.78
N TYR A 78 11.55 -17.41 -10.88
CA TYR A 78 11.74 -17.57 -9.44
C TYR A 78 10.78 -18.57 -8.77
N GLY A 79 9.84 -19.13 -9.52
CA GLY A 79 8.85 -20.10 -9.06
C GLY A 79 7.68 -19.48 -8.31
N ALA A 80 7.95 -18.54 -7.38
CA ALA A 80 6.91 -17.84 -6.63
C ALA A 80 7.32 -16.38 -6.33
N VAL A 81 6.35 -15.48 -6.40
CA VAL A 81 6.57 -14.04 -6.16
C VAL A 81 5.60 -13.49 -5.12
N SER A 82 6.01 -12.45 -4.40
CA SER A 82 5.12 -11.64 -3.57
C SER A 82 4.88 -10.30 -4.25
N VAL A 83 3.61 -9.94 -4.44
CA VAL A 83 3.20 -8.70 -5.10
C VAL A 83 2.33 -7.90 -4.16
N LYS A 84 2.63 -6.61 -4.03
CA LYS A 84 1.80 -5.66 -3.30
C LYS A 84 0.85 -4.95 -4.25
N LEU A 85 -0.43 -4.86 -3.85
CA LEU A 85 -1.47 -4.10 -4.54
C LEU A 85 -2.24 -3.26 -3.54
N HIS A 86 -2.16 -1.95 -3.66
CA HIS A 86 -3.00 -1.08 -2.84
C HIS A 86 -4.47 -1.19 -3.27
N CYS A 87 -5.37 -1.32 -2.29
CA CYS A 87 -6.81 -1.54 -2.55
C CYS A 87 -7.41 -0.44 -3.43
N ASN A 88 -6.98 0.83 -3.27
CA ASN A 88 -7.44 1.92 -4.14
C ASN A 88 -6.98 1.80 -5.61
N HIS A 89 -6.01 0.94 -5.92
CA HIS A 89 -5.56 0.65 -7.29
C HIS A 89 -6.28 -0.55 -7.92
N TYR A 90 -7.02 -1.31 -7.11
CA TYR A 90 -7.78 -2.45 -7.61
C TYR A 90 -8.88 -1.99 -8.57
N ASN A 91 -9.02 -2.71 -9.68
CA ASN A 91 -10.06 -2.51 -10.69
C ASN A 91 -10.39 -3.84 -11.38
N ASP A 92 -11.42 -3.84 -12.22
CA ASP A 92 -11.90 -5.06 -12.88
C ASP A 92 -10.85 -5.71 -13.79
N THR A 93 -9.99 -4.94 -14.45
CA THR A 93 -8.92 -5.47 -15.31
C THR A 93 -7.89 -6.24 -14.49
N ILE A 94 -7.45 -5.68 -13.36
CA ILE A 94 -6.57 -6.37 -12.41
C ILE A 94 -7.30 -7.58 -11.82
N GLY A 95 -8.56 -7.41 -11.45
CA GLY A 95 -9.38 -8.49 -10.90
C GLY A 95 -9.49 -9.69 -11.85
N SER A 96 -9.78 -9.45 -13.10
CA SER A 96 -9.86 -10.50 -14.13
C SER A 96 -8.54 -11.23 -14.34
N PHE A 97 -7.41 -10.51 -14.27
CA PHE A 97 -6.09 -11.14 -14.31
C PHE A 97 -5.84 -12.02 -13.09
N LEU A 98 -6.11 -11.52 -11.88
CA LEU A 98 -5.89 -12.26 -10.65
C LEU A 98 -6.69 -13.57 -10.59
N GLU A 99 -7.88 -13.61 -11.19
CA GLU A 99 -8.71 -14.82 -11.28
C GLU A 99 -8.12 -15.92 -12.16
N THR A 100 -7.17 -15.61 -13.03
CA THR A 100 -6.47 -16.59 -13.87
C THR A 100 -5.31 -17.29 -13.16
N LEU A 101 -4.96 -16.85 -11.94
CA LEU A 101 -3.75 -17.26 -11.23
C LEU A 101 -4.07 -18.24 -10.08
N ASP A 102 -3.21 -19.25 -9.89
CA ASP A 102 -3.21 -20.07 -8.66
C ASP A 102 -2.30 -19.42 -7.60
N ILE A 103 -2.86 -18.53 -6.81
CA ILE A 103 -2.13 -17.68 -5.87
C ILE A 103 -2.85 -17.61 -4.52
N GLN A 104 -2.14 -17.14 -3.53
CA GLN A 104 -2.68 -16.83 -2.22
C GLN A 104 -3.01 -15.35 -2.12
N TYR A 105 -4.09 -15.04 -1.43
CA TYR A 105 -4.50 -13.66 -1.16
C TYR A 105 -4.35 -13.34 0.31
N VAL A 106 -3.72 -12.23 0.59
CA VAL A 106 -3.56 -11.66 1.94
C VAL A 106 -4.05 -10.23 1.91
N LEU A 107 -4.81 -9.81 2.90
CA LEU A 107 -5.21 -8.43 3.12
C LEU A 107 -4.54 -7.92 4.38
N LEU A 108 -3.64 -6.95 4.22
CA LEU A 108 -3.05 -6.23 5.35
C LEU A 108 -3.94 -5.04 5.73
N GLU A 109 -4.60 -5.18 6.85
CA GLU A 109 -5.44 -4.16 7.45
C GLU A 109 -4.69 -3.36 8.52
N ARG A 110 -5.17 -2.16 8.80
CA ARG A 110 -4.73 -1.32 9.90
C ARG A 110 -5.95 -0.79 10.64
N TRP A 111 -6.02 -1.06 11.96
CA TRP A 111 -7.16 -0.61 12.77
C TRP A 111 -7.21 0.91 12.87
N ASP A 112 -6.06 1.53 13.10
CA ASP A 112 -5.96 2.97 13.29
C ASP A 112 -5.97 3.71 11.95
N LYS A 113 -7.18 3.95 11.42
CA LYS A 113 -7.38 4.68 10.17
C LYS A 113 -6.98 6.17 10.29
N ILE A 114 -7.08 6.74 11.49
CA ILE A 114 -6.62 8.13 11.76
C ILE A 114 -5.11 8.22 11.57
N LYS A 115 -4.33 7.30 12.15
CA LYS A 115 -2.88 7.25 11.92
C LYS A 115 -2.53 6.98 10.47
N THR A 116 -3.34 6.18 9.78
CA THR A 116 -3.16 5.93 8.34
C THR A 116 -3.34 7.22 7.55
N LEU A 117 -4.41 7.98 7.83
CA LEU A 117 -4.66 9.27 7.19
C LEU A 117 -3.54 10.27 7.46
N TRP A 118 -3.12 10.43 8.72
CA TRP A 118 -1.98 11.30 9.07
C TRP A 118 -0.71 10.92 8.30
N SER A 119 -0.40 9.64 8.22
CA SER A 119 0.78 9.16 7.48
C SER A 119 0.67 9.44 5.98
N LEU A 120 -0.54 9.38 5.41
CA LEU A 120 -0.78 9.68 3.99
C LEU A 120 -0.66 11.19 3.73
N LEU A 121 -1.28 12.03 4.57
CA LEU A 121 -1.18 13.49 4.50
C LEU A 121 0.28 13.95 4.50
N ILE A 122 1.07 13.47 5.45
CA ILE A 122 2.48 13.82 5.55
C ILE A 122 3.25 13.33 4.32
N ALA A 123 3.00 12.11 3.84
CA ALA A 123 3.68 11.57 2.68
C ALA A 123 3.40 12.37 1.41
N LEU A 124 2.14 12.76 1.16
CA LEU A 124 1.76 13.58 0.01
C LEU A 124 2.29 15.00 0.12
N SER A 125 2.21 15.62 1.30
CA SER A 125 2.69 17.01 1.50
C SER A 125 4.21 17.12 1.45
N THR A 126 4.95 16.03 1.74
CA THR A 126 6.42 16.03 1.72
C THR A 126 7.01 15.34 0.50
N PHE A 127 6.20 14.64 -0.30
CA PHE A 127 6.61 13.73 -1.36
C PHE A 127 7.57 12.62 -0.90
N LYS A 128 7.52 12.26 0.39
CA LYS A 128 8.36 11.22 1.00
C LYS A 128 7.51 10.01 1.37
N PHE A 129 7.39 9.08 0.44
CA PHE A 129 6.59 7.86 0.62
C PHE A 129 7.35 6.75 1.35
N HIS A 130 8.67 6.68 1.19
CA HIS A 130 9.52 5.67 1.81
C HIS A 130 10.73 6.31 2.48
N ILE A 131 10.96 5.96 3.73
CA ILE A 131 12.17 6.35 4.46
C ILE A 131 12.96 5.06 4.69
N THR A 132 13.94 4.81 3.81
CA THR A 132 14.74 3.58 3.82
C THR A 132 16.03 3.68 4.63
N THR A 133 16.44 4.89 5.04
CA THR A 133 17.66 5.11 5.82
C THR A 133 17.45 6.15 6.91
N VAL A 134 18.13 5.95 8.06
CA VAL A 134 18.22 6.95 9.14
C VAL A 134 19.19 8.06 8.69
N THR A 135 18.93 8.68 7.54
CA THR A 135 19.62 9.91 7.18
C THR A 135 19.07 11.03 8.04
N SER A 136 19.96 11.78 8.66
CA SER A 136 19.75 12.91 9.57
C SER A 136 18.31 13.43 9.62
N LYS A 137 17.66 13.25 10.77
CA LYS A 137 16.30 13.72 11.10
C LYS A 137 16.19 15.24 10.94
N LYS A 138 16.17 15.72 9.70
CA LYS A 138 15.93 17.12 9.45
C LYS A 138 14.45 17.36 9.64
N GLN A 139 14.10 18.10 10.69
CA GLN A 139 12.72 18.56 10.89
C GLN A 139 12.28 19.31 9.62
N GLN A 140 11.17 18.92 9.07
CA GLN A 140 10.57 19.51 7.89
C GLN A 140 9.23 20.12 8.29
N SER A 141 9.02 21.39 7.97
CA SER A 141 7.74 22.06 8.16
C SER A 141 6.91 21.97 6.88
N VAL A 142 5.63 21.64 7.01
CA VAL A 142 4.70 21.53 5.88
C VAL A 142 3.37 22.23 6.20
N THR A 143 2.73 22.75 5.18
CA THR A 143 1.33 23.19 5.22
C THR A 143 0.50 22.17 4.45
N ILE A 144 -0.55 21.65 5.05
CA ILE A 144 -1.49 20.72 4.40
C ILE A 144 -2.63 21.54 3.83
N SER A 145 -2.83 21.51 2.50
CA SER A 145 -3.98 22.14 1.89
C SER A 145 -5.25 21.31 2.07
N LYS A 146 -6.41 21.95 2.04
CA LYS A 146 -7.71 21.26 2.11
C LYS A 146 -7.87 20.27 0.96
N GLU A 147 -7.37 20.60 -0.23
CA GLU A 147 -7.38 19.73 -1.41
C GLU A 147 -6.61 18.43 -1.15
N VAL A 148 -5.38 18.51 -0.64
CA VAL A 148 -4.58 17.33 -0.26
C VAL A 148 -5.27 16.51 0.83
N PHE A 149 -5.92 17.18 1.78
CA PHE A 149 -6.70 16.50 2.81
C PHE A 149 -7.86 15.70 2.22
N ASP A 150 -8.68 16.34 1.37
CA ASP A 150 -9.83 15.72 0.73
C ASP A 150 -9.42 14.55 -0.20
N ASP A 151 -8.33 14.71 -0.93
CA ASP A 151 -7.75 13.64 -1.76
C ASP A 151 -7.34 12.44 -0.91
N CYS A 152 -6.68 12.65 0.22
CA CYS A 152 -6.31 11.57 1.14
C CYS A 152 -7.53 10.84 1.70
N VAL A 153 -8.57 11.58 2.07
CA VAL A 153 -9.84 11.01 2.54
C VAL A 153 -10.49 10.17 1.44
N ASN A 154 -10.53 10.67 0.20
CA ASN A 154 -11.10 9.95 -0.95
C ASN A 154 -10.32 8.68 -1.27
N VAL A 155 -8.99 8.72 -1.22
CA VAL A 155 -8.13 7.53 -1.40
C VAL A 155 -8.44 6.47 -0.34
N LEU A 156 -8.61 6.85 0.92
CA LEU A 156 -8.96 5.91 1.99
C LEU A 156 -10.38 5.36 1.83
N LYS A 157 -11.36 6.18 1.41
CA LYS A 157 -12.73 5.74 1.11
C LYS A 157 -12.72 4.68 0.00
N GLN A 158 -12.12 4.99 -1.13
CA GLN A 158 -12.00 4.07 -2.26
C GLN A 158 -11.27 2.78 -1.85
N SER A 159 -10.20 2.91 -1.08
CA SER A 159 -9.45 1.76 -0.58
C SER A 159 -10.31 0.86 0.30
N GLY A 160 -11.16 1.42 1.16
CA GLY A 160 -12.09 0.66 1.98
C GLY A 160 -13.23 0.01 1.20
N ASP A 161 -13.80 0.71 0.22
CA ASP A 161 -14.83 0.13 -0.65
C ASP A 161 -14.27 -1.06 -1.42
N ASN A 162 -13.08 -0.91 -2.00
CA ASN A 162 -12.40 -1.97 -2.71
C ASN A 162 -11.97 -3.13 -1.79
N SER A 163 -11.57 -2.86 -0.53
CA SER A 163 -11.22 -3.94 0.40
C SER A 163 -12.42 -4.83 0.72
N ARG A 164 -13.63 -4.26 0.84
CA ARG A 164 -14.88 -5.04 1.00
C ARG A 164 -15.14 -5.94 -0.20
N MET A 165 -14.98 -5.43 -1.42
CA MET A 165 -15.09 -6.25 -2.64
C MET A 165 -14.04 -7.37 -2.66
N ILE A 166 -12.80 -7.06 -2.32
CA ILE A 166 -11.69 -8.02 -2.27
C ILE A 166 -11.97 -9.13 -1.26
N ILE A 167 -12.47 -8.79 -0.06
CA ILE A 167 -12.86 -9.76 0.96
C ILE A 167 -13.94 -10.70 0.42
N SER A 168 -14.99 -10.14 -0.15
CA SER A 168 -16.10 -10.92 -0.70
C SER A 168 -15.69 -11.83 -1.86
N LYS A 169 -14.78 -11.37 -2.72
CA LYS A 169 -14.42 -12.05 -3.96
C LYS A 169 -13.34 -13.10 -3.76
N TYR A 170 -12.31 -12.80 -2.98
CA TYR A 170 -11.11 -13.63 -2.87
C TYR A 170 -10.94 -14.33 -1.53
N ASN A 171 -11.76 -13.98 -0.53
CA ASN A 171 -11.65 -14.51 0.83
C ASN A 171 -10.19 -14.53 1.35
N PRO A 172 -9.49 -13.36 1.35
CA PRO A 172 -8.07 -13.30 1.69
C PRO A 172 -7.83 -13.63 3.17
N THR A 173 -6.63 -14.09 3.51
CA THR A 173 -6.19 -14.13 4.90
C THR A 173 -6.02 -12.69 5.38
N ILE A 174 -6.83 -12.26 6.35
CA ILE A 174 -6.74 -10.91 6.93
C ILE A 174 -5.68 -10.90 8.01
N ILE A 175 -4.78 -9.92 7.94
CA ILE A 175 -3.68 -9.71 8.89
C ILE A 175 -3.71 -8.25 9.32
N TYR A 176 -3.63 -8.01 10.62
CA TYR A 176 -3.62 -6.67 11.17
C TYR A 176 -2.20 -6.18 11.42
N TYR A 177 -1.90 -4.97 10.95
CA TYR A 177 -0.60 -4.32 11.17
C TYR A 177 -0.23 -4.24 12.65
N GLU A 178 -1.20 -3.94 13.49
CA GLU A 178 -1.01 -3.84 14.95
C GLU A 178 -0.66 -5.20 15.58
N ASP A 179 -1.17 -6.30 15.03
CA ASP A 179 -0.78 -7.64 15.47
C ASP A 179 0.70 -7.92 15.15
N LEU A 180 1.15 -7.53 13.97
CA LEU A 180 2.56 -7.65 13.59
C LEU A 180 3.47 -6.83 14.50
N LEU A 181 3.08 -5.62 14.89
CA LEU A 181 3.83 -4.80 15.85
C LEU A 181 3.92 -5.45 17.22
N ASN A 182 2.93 -6.24 17.60
CA ASN A 182 2.87 -6.98 18.86
C ASN A 182 3.52 -8.38 18.77
N GLY A 183 4.25 -8.68 17.69
CA GLY A 183 4.95 -9.94 17.48
C GLY A 183 4.06 -11.12 17.10
N ARG A 184 2.80 -10.87 16.72
CA ARG A 184 1.89 -11.91 16.23
C ARG A 184 2.05 -12.06 14.73
N TYR A 185 2.98 -12.91 14.34
CA TYR A 185 3.34 -13.12 12.92
C TYR A 185 2.57 -14.30 12.33
N PRO A 186 2.13 -14.21 11.07
CA PRO A 186 1.57 -15.35 10.36
C PRO A 186 2.66 -16.39 10.11
N ASN A 187 2.28 -17.68 10.13
CA ASN A 187 3.22 -18.77 9.85
C ASN A 187 3.84 -18.58 8.44
N GLY A 188 5.15 -18.76 8.36
CA GLY A 188 5.92 -18.60 7.12
C GLY A 188 6.35 -17.14 6.84
N TRP A 189 6.02 -16.19 7.71
CA TRP A 189 6.46 -14.80 7.61
C TRP A 189 7.54 -14.50 8.67
N VAL A 190 8.59 -13.80 8.27
CA VAL A 190 9.71 -13.43 9.16
C VAL A 190 9.94 -11.93 9.07
N PRO A 191 9.98 -11.19 10.21
CA PRO A 191 10.20 -9.76 10.17
C PRO A 191 11.52 -9.40 9.51
N ASN A 192 11.47 -8.55 8.50
CA ASN A 192 12.67 -8.03 7.86
C ASN A 192 13.17 -6.81 8.64
N ASN A 193 14.24 -7.00 9.42
CA ASN A 193 14.83 -5.95 10.25
C ASN A 193 15.53 -4.84 9.43
N GLY A 194 15.68 -4.99 8.12
CA GLY A 194 16.21 -3.96 7.23
C GLY A 194 15.24 -2.81 6.95
N TYR A 195 13.96 -2.99 7.24
CA TYR A 195 12.95 -1.93 7.12
C TYR A 195 12.66 -1.30 8.47
N LEU A 196 13.02 -0.05 8.64
CA LEU A 196 12.70 0.70 9.86
C LEU A 196 11.23 1.14 9.83
N ILE A 197 10.47 0.72 10.85
CA ILE A 197 9.16 1.30 11.12
C ILE A 197 9.41 2.71 11.66
N GLN A 198 9.21 3.72 10.82
CA GLN A 198 9.39 5.12 11.23
C GLN A 198 8.04 5.82 11.38
N ASN A 199 7.91 6.56 12.46
CA ASN A 199 6.78 7.45 12.67
C ASN A 199 7.08 8.81 12.01
N ALA A 200 6.68 9.00 10.76
CA ALA A 200 6.93 10.22 10.00
C ALA A 200 6.41 11.49 10.72
N LYS A 201 5.38 11.36 11.56
CA LYS A 201 4.80 12.45 12.35
C LYS A 201 5.80 13.04 13.36
N GLU A 202 6.76 12.25 13.86
CA GLU A 202 7.76 12.73 14.84
C GLU A 202 8.78 13.72 14.24
N TYR A 203 8.86 13.79 12.90
CA TYR A 203 9.87 14.59 12.18
C TYR A 203 9.27 15.66 11.28
N THR A 204 7.95 15.82 11.30
CA THR A 204 7.25 16.78 10.45
C THR A 204 6.46 17.75 11.33
N ASP A 205 6.79 19.02 11.21
CA ASP A 205 6.06 20.12 11.82
C ASP A 205 4.95 20.57 10.85
N ILE A 206 3.70 20.53 11.30
CA ILE A 206 2.54 20.93 10.49
C ILE A 206 2.15 22.34 10.89
N ILE A 207 2.36 23.30 9.98
CA ILE A 207 2.20 24.71 10.22
C ILE A 207 0.73 25.06 10.56
N ASN A 208 -0.22 24.44 9.86
CA ASN A 208 -1.66 24.66 10.06
C ASN A 208 -2.35 23.50 10.80
N LEU A 209 -1.72 23.01 11.86
CA LEU A 209 -2.17 21.82 12.60
C LEU A 209 -3.60 21.96 13.15
N ASP A 210 -3.97 23.12 13.67
CA ASP A 210 -5.29 23.36 14.25
C ASP A 210 -6.39 23.23 13.18
N GLU A 211 -6.17 23.81 12.00
CA GLU A 211 -7.06 23.73 10.86
C GLU A 211 -7.24 22.27 10.37
N VAL A 212 -6.14 21.52 10.30
CA VAL A 212 -6.17 20.10 9.93
C VAL A 212 -6.88 19.27 10.99
N ASN A 213 -6.72 19.58 12.27
CA ASN A 213 -7.46 18.90 13.34
C ASN A 213 -8.97 19.17 13.25
N ASP A 214 -9.39 20.38 12.87
CA ASP A 214 -10.80 20.70 12.65
C ASP A 214 -11.37 19.84 11.51
N TRP A 215 -10.68 19.73 10.38
CA TRP A 215 -11.09 18.83 9.28
C TRP A 215 -11.12 17.36 9.70
N MET A 216 -10.16 16.92 10.53
CA MET A 216 -10.16 15.56 11.09
C MET A 216 -11.39 15.30 11.95
N ASN A 217 -11.81 16.28 12.77
CA ASN A 217 -12.98 16.16 13.64
C ASN A 217 -14.27 16.02 12.79
N GLU A 218 -14.38 16.74 11.68
CA GLU A 218 -15.53 16.64 10.77
C GLU A 218 -15.71 15.22 10.19
N ILE A 219 -14.61 14.52 9.90
CA ILE A 219 -14.66 13.20 9.30
C ILE A 219 -14.58 12.06 10.32
N ASN A 220 -14.36 12.35 11.60
CA ASN A 220 -14.12 11.34 12.64
C ASN A 220 -15.31 10.36 12.80
N TYR A 221 -16.54 10.86 12.70
CA TYR A 221 -17.75 10.04 12.70
C TYR A 221 -17.73 9.02 11.55
N TRP A 222 -17.32 9.45 10.36
CA TRP A 222 -17.24 8.57 9.20
C TRP A 222 -16.13 7.52 9.36
N ILE A 223 -14.94 7.93 9.84
CA ILE A 223 -13.80 7.00 10.06
C ILE A 223 -14.16 5.96 11.12
N SER A 224 -14.86 6.34 12.19
CA SER A 224 -15.28 5.40 13.25
C SER A 224 -16.24 4.33 12.74
N ASN A 225 -17.17 4.70 11.87
CA ASN A 225 -18.10 3.75 11.25
C ASN A 225 -17.45 2.86 10.16
N PHE A 226 -16.27 3.23 9.69
CA PHE A 226 -15.51 2.44 8.72
C PHE A 226 -14.80 1.23 9.36
N THR A 227 -14.65 1.24 10.68
CA THR A 227 -14.03 0.16 11.45
C THR A 227 -14.99 -0.95 11.86
N GLU A 228 -16.31 -0.76 11.70
CA GLU A 228 -17.36 -1.74 12.08
C GLU A 228 -17.57 -2.86 11.04
N LEU A 229 -16.58 -3.20 10.25
CA LEU A 229 -16.66 -4.31 9.28
C LEU A 229 -16.25 -5.67 9.87
N HIS A 230 -16.34 -5.82 11.21
CA HIS A 230 -15.97 -7.07 11.89
C HIS A 230 -17.05 -7.57 12.84
#